data_374b26d5a96d96a98ec8c5a9e0bef6dd
#
_entry.id   374b26d5a96d96a98ec8c5a9e0bef6dd
#
_cell.length_a   1.000
_cell.length_b   1.000
_cell.length_c   1.000
_cell.angle_alpha   90.00
_cell.angle_beta   90.00
_cell.angle_gamma   90.00
#
_symmetry.space_group_name_H-M   'P 1'
#
loop_
_entity.id
_entity.type
_entity.pdbx_description
1 polymer ?
#
loop_
_entity_poly.entity_id
_entity_poly.type
_entity_poly.pdbx_seq_one_letter_code
_entity_poly.pdbx_strand_id
1 'polypeptide(L)'
;MNEQNLIHAWHHAYSRIITAQLAPTALLITTVALLQFGLGSAALSVRAAAVLILLASGILGALAEFAAADEAIAIAGQLSSAASDSPIAKRIAFQARLLPVVKFVTPAIFVIIFVYLVQALLFGAASAA
;
A
#
# COMPACT_ATOMS: atom_id res chain seq x y z
N MET A 1 16.05 -19.75 14.97
CA MET A 1 16.39 -19.33 13.59
C MET A 1 17.77 -18.71 13.58
N ASN A 2 18.59 -19.07 12.60
CA ASN A 2 19.89 -18.44 12.42
C ASN A 2 19.71 -17.10 11.64
N GLU A 3 20.79 -16.31 11.58
CA GLU A 3 20.78 -15.01 10.92
C GLU A 3 20.35 -15.10 9.45
N GLN A 4 20.84 -16.10 8.70
CA GLN A 4 20.47 -16.23 7.30
C GLN A 4 18.99 -16.49 7.11
N ASN A 5 18.37 -17.31 7.95
CA ASN A 5 16.94 -17.57 7.90
C ASN A 5 16.14 -16.30 8.20
N LEU A 6 16.59 -15.49 9.15
CA LEU A 6 15.95 -14.22 9.49
C LEU A 6 16.06 -13.21 8.34
N ILE A 7 17.21 -13.16 7.69
CA ILE A 7 17.42 -12.28 6.54
C ILE A 7 16.51 -12.69 5.37
N HIS A 8 16.40 -13.98 5.08
CA HIS A 8 15.47 -14.48 4.08
C HIS A 8 14.03 -14.15 4.42
N ALA A 9 13.62 -14.31 5.66
CA ALA A 9 12.28 -13.99 6.11
C ALA A 9 12.00 -12.48 5.98
N TRP A 10 12.99 -11.63 6.30
CA TRP A 10 12.88 -10.18 6.12
C TRP A 10 12.63 -9.82 4.67
N HIS A 11 13.45 -10.35 3.75
CA HIS A 11 13.30 -10.05 2.33
C HIS A 11 11.95 -10.52 1.81
N HIS A 12 11.47 -11.68 2.26
CA HIS A 12 10.16 -12.19 1.89
C HIS A 12 9.04 -11.27 2.39
N ALA A 13 9.09 -10.86 3.65
CA ALA A 13 8.11 -9.95 4.24
C ALA A 13 8.12 -8.58 3.55
N TYR A 14 9.31 -8.04 3.29
CA TYR A 14 9.48 -6.76 2.60
C TYR A 14 8.92 -6.80 1.18
N SER A 15 9.17 -7.89 0.45
CA SER A 15 8.62 -8.12 -0.88
C SER A 15 7.08 -8.17 -0.85
N ARG A 16 6.50 -8.75 0.19
CA ARG A 16 5.04 -8.79 0.36
C ARG A 16 4.45 -7.41 0.59
N ILE A 17 5.14 -6.51 1.29
CA ILE A 17 4.69 -5.13 1.45
C ILE A 17 4.60 -4.45 0.08
N ILE A 18 5.63 -4.58 -0.73
CA ILE A 18 5.68 -3.99 -2.08
C ILE A 18 4.57 -4.59 -2.95
N THR A 19 4.42 -5.91 -2.93
CA THR A 19 3.39 -6.60 -3.73
C THR A 19 1.98 -6.18 -3.31
N ALA A 20 1.74 -6.00 -2.01
CA ALA A 20 0.45 -5.57 -1.51
C ALA A 20 0.05 -4.18 -2.01
N GLN A 21 1.01 -3.33 -2.34
CA GLN A 21 0.75 -1.98 -2.85
C GLN A 21 0.48 -1.95 -4.37
N LEU A 22 0.90 -2.99 -5.11
CA LEU A 22 0.81 -2.98 -6.57
C LEU A 22 -0.62 -2.94 -7.07
N ALA A 23 -1.50 -3.78 -6.55
CA ALA A 23 -2.88 -3.85 -7.04
C ALA A 23 -3.68 -2.56 -6.75
N PRO A 24 -3.68 -2.00 -5.53
CA PRO A 24 -4.34 -0.72 -5.28
C PRO A 24 -3.76 0.42 -6.10
N THR A 25 -2.44 0.47 -6.25
CA THR A 25 -1.77 1.52 -7.02
C THR A 25 -2.12 1.43 -8.50
N ALA A 26 -2.12 0.22 -9.07
CA ALA A 26 -2.51 0.02 -10.46
C ALA A 26 -3.96 0.44 -10.70
N LEU A 27 -4.87 0.13 -9.76
CA LEU A 27 -6.28 0.55 -9.86
C LEU A 27 -6.41 2.06 -9.78
N LEU A 28 -5.65 2.75 -8.92
CA LEU A 28 -5.68 4.21 -8.85
C LEU A 28 -5.22 4.83 -10.16
N ILE A 29 -4.11 4.36 -10.71
CA ILE A 29 -3.58 4.86 -11.99
C ILE A 29 -4.57 4.59 -13.11
N THR A 30 -5.14 3.40 -13.18
CA THR A 30 -6.13 3.03 -14.18
C THR A 30 -7.35 3.92 -14.09
N THR A 31 -7.85 4.19 -12.88
CA THR A 31 -9.02 5.05 -12.66
C THR A 31 -8.73 6.48 -13.12
N VAL A 32 -7.56 7.02 -12.80
CA VAL A 32 -7.16 8.35 -13.26
C VAL A 32 -7.14 8.40 -14.79
N ALA A 33 -6.56 7.38 -15.43
CA ALA A 33 -6.52 7.29 -16.89
C ALA A 33 -7.93 7.22 -17.49
N LEU A 34 -8.81 6.40 -16.92
CA LEU A 34 -10.18 6.29 -17.40
C LEU A 34 -10.98 7.58 -17.22
N LEU A 35 -10.73 8.34 -16.16
CA LEU A 35 -11.34 9.65 -15.97
C LEU A 35 -10.94 10.62 -17.09
N GLN A 36 -9.71 10.53 -17.58
CA GLN A 36 -9.26 11.32 -18.72
C GLN A 36 -10.01 10.93 -20.00
N PHE A 37 -10.45 9.68 -20.11
CA PHE A 37 -11.20 9.18 -21.27
C PHE A 37 -12.71 9.20 -21.10
N GLY A 38 -13.23 9.86 -20.07
CA GLY A 38 -14.65 10.09 -19.92
C GLY A 38 -15.38 9.20 -18.91
N LEU A 39 -14.67 8.49 -18.04
CA LEU A 39 -15.33 7.67 -17.01
C LEU A 39 -16.28 8.51 -16.14
N GLY A 40 -15.95 9.77 -15.88
CA GLY A 40 -16.77 10.66 -15.08
C GLY A 40 -18.14 10.98 -15.69
N SER A 41 -18.31 10.77 -16.99
CA SER A 41 -19.59 10.94 -17.69
C SER A 41 -20.29 9.61 -17.96
N ALA A 42 -19.77 8.49 -17.49
CA ALA A 42 -20.41 7.19 -17.59
C ALA A 42 -21.66 7.12 -16.71
N ALA A 43 -22.48 6.07 -16.90
CA ALA A 43 -23.67 5.87 -16.09
C ALA A 43 -23.30 5.80 -14.59
N LEU A 44 -24.20 6.29 -13.73
CA LEU A 44 -23.95 6.31 -12.28
C LEU A 44 -23.64 4.93 -11.73
N SER A 45 -24.27 3.88 -12.23
CA SER A 45 -23.99 2.51 -11.79
C SER A 45 -22.53 2.09 -12.06
N VAL A 46 -21.98 2.49 -13.20
CA VAL A 46 -20.58 2.20 -13.55
C VAL A 46 -19.64 2.97 -12.64
N ARG A 47 -19.92 4.25 -12.41
CA ARG A 47 -19.11 5.09 -11.53
C ARG A 47 -19.15 4.58 -10.08
N ALA A 48 -20.33 4.18 -9.60
CA ALA A 48 -20.48 3.61 -8.26
C ALA A 48 -19.72 2.28 -8.13
N ALA A 49 -19.77 1.43 -9.16
CA ALA A 49 -19.00 0.19 -9.18
C ALA A 49 -17.49 0.45 -9.09
N ALA A 50 -17.00 1.46 -9.80
CA ALA A 50 -15.59 1.86 -9.74
C ALA A 50 -15.19 2.28 -8.32
N VAL A 51 -16.01 3.07 -7.64
CA VAL A 51 -15.77 3.50 -6.27
C VAL A 51 -15.71 2.28 -5.32
N LEU A 52 -16.63 1.34 -5.47
CA LEU A 52 -16.67 0.14 -4.63
C LEU A 52 -15.46 -0.75 -4.86
N ILE A 53 -15.02 -0.91 -6.10
CA ILE A 53 -13.81 -1.67 -6.43
C ILE A 53 -12.58 -1.03 -5.78
N LEU A 54 -12.46 0.28 -5.90
CA LEU A 54 -11.35 1.02 -5.28
C LEU A 54 -11.37 0.88 -3.76
N LEU A 55 -12.55 0.99 -3.16
CA LEU A 55 -12.70 0.87 -1.71
C LEU A 55 -12.30 -0.53 -1.23
N ALA A 56 -12.82 -1.58 -1.88
CA ALA A 56 -12.51 -2.96 -1.52
C ALA A 56 -11.01 -3.25 -1.68
N SER A 57 -10.44 -2.83 -2.81
CA SER A 57 -9.00 -3.01 -3.07
C SER A 57 -8.15 -2.26 -2.05
N GLY A 58 -8.54 -1.05 -1.69
CA GLY A 58 -7.83 -0.26 -0.70
C GLY A 58 -7.84 -0.88 0.69
N ILE A 59 -9.00 -1.39 1.12
CA ILE A 59 -9.14 -2.05 2.42
C ILE A 59 -8.29 -3.32 2.46
N LEU A 60 -8.41 -4.18 1.46
CA LEU A 60 -7.64 -5.43 1.39
C LEU A 60 -6.14 -5.15 1.30
N GLY A 61 -5.74 -4.17 0.49
CA GLY A 61 -4.34 -3.77 0.37
C GLY A 61 -3.77 -3.24 1.67
N ALA A 62 -4.53 -2.42 2.40
CA ALA A 62 -4.10 -1.90 3.70
C ALA A 62 -3.93 -3.01 4.73
N LEU A 63 -4.87 -3.96 4.80
CA LEU A 63 -4.77 -5.08 5.72
C LEU A 63 -3.55 -5.95 5.42
N ALA A 64 -3.31 -6.25 4.13
CA ALA A 64 -2.16 -7.04 3.72
C ALA A 64 -0.84 -6.30 4.02
N GLU A 65 -0.80 -5.00 3.79
CA GLU A 65 0.37 -4.17 4.08
C GLU A 65 0.67 -4.13 5.57
N PHE A 66 -0.35 -3.91 6.41
CA PHE A 66 -0.17 -3.88 7.86
C PHE A 66 0.36 -5.23 8.38
N ALA A 67 -0.21 -6.34 7.92
CA ALA A 67 0.24 -7.66 8.32
C ALA A 67 1.70 -7.91 7.91
N ALA A 68 2.06 -7.56 6.69
CA ALA A 68 3.41 -7.75 6.19
C ALA A 68 4.42 -6.84 6.90
N ALA A 69 4.03 -5.59 7.20
CA ALA A 69 4.88 -4.65 7.92
C ALA A 69 5.13 -5.11 9.36
N ASP A 70 4.09 -5.59 10.04
CA ASP A 70 4.22 -6.10 11.41
C ASP A 70 5.14 -7.33 11.46
N GLU A 71 5.02 -8.23 10.49
CA GLU A 71 5.90 -9.38 10.37
C GLU A 71 7.35 -8.95 10.14
N ALA A 72 7.59 -8.00 9.25
CA ALA A 72 8.93 -7.48 8.95
C ALA A 72 9.55 -6.82 10.18
N ILE A 73 8.78 -6.03 10.93
CA ILE A 73 9.24 -5.40 12.17
C ILE A 73 9.63 -6.46 13.20
N ALA A 74 8.83 -7.51 13.36
CA ALA A 74 9.13 -8.61 14.28
C ALA A 74 10.42 -9.34 13.89
N ILE A 75 10.63 -9.60 12.61
CA ILE A 75 11.86 -10.24 12.11
C ILE A 75 13.08 -9.36 12.38
N ALA A 76 12.98 -8.07 12.13
CA ALA A 76 14.06 -7.12 12.40
C ALA A 76 14.40 -7.07 13.91
N GLY A 77 13.39 -7.16 14.76
CA GLY A 77 13.58 -7.26 16.21
C GLY A 77 14.35 -8.52 16.61
N GLN A 78 14.06 -9.66 15.99
CA GLN A 78 14.80 -10.90 16.23
C GLN A 78 16.25 -10.78 15.76
N LEU A 79 16.50 -10.15 14.62
CA LEU A 79 17.86 -9.91 14.15
C LEU A 79 18.66 -9.03 15.11
N SER A 80 18.04 -7.99 15.63
CA SER A 80 18.64 -7.12 16.64
C SER A 80 18.97 -7.88 17.91
N SER A 81 18.05 -8.73 18.39
CA SER A 81 18.24 -9.54 19.60
C SER A 81 19.34 -10.58 19.43
N ALA A 82 19.58 -11.06 18.22
CA ALA A 82 20.66 -11.98 17.90
C ALA A 82 22.04 -11.30 17.94
N ALA A 83 22.09 -10.00 18.18
CA ALA A 83 23.32 -9.20 18.27
C ALA A 83 24.23 -9.37 17.05
N SER A 84 23.61 -9.46 15.87
CA SER A 84 24.35 -9.62 14.63
C SER A 84 25.05 -8.30 14.25
N ASP A 85 26.35 -8.40 13.97
CA ASP A 85 27.15 -7.25 13.54
C ASP A 85 27.30 -7.18 12.01
N SER A 86 26.62 -8.04 11.26
CA SER A 86 26.73 -8.04 9.82
C SER A 86 26.21 -6.72 9.23
N PRO A 87 26.82 -6.21 8.13
CA PRO A 87 26.33 -5.00 7.47
C PRO A 87 24.89 -5.13 6.99
N ILE A 88 24.47 -6.34 6.59
CA ILE A 88 23.11 -6.61 6.14
C ILE A 88 22.12 -6.45 7.29
N ALA A 89 22.44 -7.02 8.47
CA ALA A 89 21.58 -6.90 9.64
C ALA A 89 21.44 -5.44 10.09
N LYS A 90 22.51 -4.66 10.05
CA LYS A 90 22.46 -3.24 10.37
C LYS A 90 21.59 -2.44 9.40
N ARG A 91 21.66 -2.77 8.10
CA ARG A 91 20.83 -2.15 7.09
C ARG A 91 19.35 -2.48 7.31
N ILE A 92 19.05 -3.73 7.63
CA ILE A 92 17.67 -4.16 7.91
C ILE A 92 17.14 -3.44 9.16
N ALA A 93 17.94 -3.30 10.21
CA ALA A 93 17.54 -2.57 11.41
C ALA A 93 17.22 -1.10 11.10
N PHE A 94 18.02 -0.46 10.24
CA PHE A 94 17.77 0.92 9.79
C PHE A 94 16.46 1.00 8.99
N GLN A 95 16.25 0.10 8.04
CA GLN A 95 15.03 0.06 7.23
C GLN A 95 13.80 -0.20 8.10
N ALA A 96 13.92 -1.04 9.12
CA ALA A 96 12.81 -1.35 10.01
C ALA A 96 12.33 -0.11 10.79
N ARG A 97 13.20 0.86 11.05
CA ARG A 97 12.80 2.12 11.70
C ARG A 97 11.88 2.95 10.82
N LEU A 98 11.95 2.77 9.50
CA LEU A 98 11.11 3.49 8.55
C LEU A 98 9.77 2.80 8.29
N LEU A 99 9.63 1.51 8.65
CA LEU A 99 8.40 0.76 8.38
C LEU A 99 7.16 1.34 9.06
N PRO A 100 7.20 1.83 10.31
CA PRO A 100 6.04 2.49 10.89
C PRO A 100 5.58 3.70 10.09
N VAL A 101 6.51 4.46 9.51
CA VAL A 101 6.18 5.59 8.64
C VAL A 101 5.45 5.09 7.39
N VAL A 102 6.01 4.09 6.70
CA VAL A 102 5.38 3.49 5.53
C VAL A 102 4.02 2.90 5.88
N LYS A 103 3.91 2.25 7.02
CA LYS A 103 2.68 1.59 7.47
C LYS A 103 1.52 2.58 7.59
N PHE A 104 1.78 3.80 8.06
CA PHE A 104 0.72 4.79 8.31
C PHE A 104 0.63 5.86 7.23
N VAL A 105 1.74 6.27 6.63
CA VAL A 105 1.76 7.33 5.63
C VAL A 105 1.17 6.86 4.30
N THR A 106 1.53 5.66 3.86
CA THR A 106 1.05 5.15 2.57
C THR A 106 -0.47 4.98 2.52
N PRO A 107 -1.12 4.36 3.53
CA PRO A 107 -2.59 4.33 3.56
C PRO A 107 -3.22 5.72 3.64
N ALA A 108 -2.60 6.65 4.36
CA ALA A 108 -3.12 8.02 4.45
C ALA A 108 -3.12 8.71 3.09
N ILE A 109 -2.04 8.57 2.31
CA ILE A 109 -1.95 9.10 0.95
C ILE A 109 -3.00 8.43 0.06
N PHE A 110 -3.17 7.11 0.18
CA PHE A 110 -4.18 6.38 -0.57
C PHE A 110 -5.58 6.93 -0.29
N VAL A 111 -5.91 7.18 0.98
CA VAL A 111 -7.21 7.74 1.36
C VAL A 111 -7.41 9.12 0.73
N ILE A 112 -6.39 9.96 0.74
CA ILE A 112 -6.47 11.30 0.14
C ILE A 112 -6.76 11.18 -1.37
N ILE A 113 -6.02 10.33 -2.07
CA ILE A 113 -6.24 10.09 -3.50
C ILE A 113 -7.64 9.53 -3.74
N PHE A 114 -8.06 8.59 -2.92
CA PHE A 114 -9.39 7.97 -3.01
C PHE A 114 -10.49 9.02 -2.88
N VAL A 115 -10.38 9.94 -1.93
CA VAL A 115 -11.37 11.03 -1.76
C VAL A 115 -11.45 11.88 -3.02
N TYR A 116 -10.30 12.26 -3.59
CA TYR A 116 -10.30 13.03 -4.84
C TYR A 116 -10.95 12.26 -5.99
N LEU A 117 -10.67 10.95 -6.08
CA LEU A 117 -11.26 10.12 -7.13
C LEU A 117 -12.77 9.95 -6.96
N VAL A 118 -13.26 9.81 -5.73
CA VAL A 118 -14.70 9.74 -5.45
C VAL A 118 -15.38 11.03 -5.86
N GLN A 119 -14.80 12.18 -5.54
CA GLN A 119 -15.33 13.46 -5.98
C GLN A 119 -15.39 13.55 -7.51
N ALA A 120 -14.32 13.14 -8.18
CA ALA A 120 -14.27 13.18 -9.64
C ALA A 120 -15.29 12.23 -10.28
N LEU A 121 -15.44 11.02 -9.70
CA LEU A 121 -16.35 10.01 -10.24
C LEU A 121 -17.82 10.35 -10.01
N LEU A 122 -18.16 10.86 -8.82
CA LEU A 122 -19.57 11.09 -8.47
C LEU A 122 -20.02 12.52 -8.69
N PHE A 123 -19.14 13.50 -8.53
CA PHE A 123 -19.49 14.91 -8.55
C PHE A 123 -18.69 15.72 -9.57
N GLY A 124 -17.77 15.09 -10.31
CA GLY A 124 -16.86 15.78 -11.21
C GLY A 124 -17.57 16.57 -12.32
N ALA A 125 -18.66 16.03 -12.86
CA ALA A 125 -19.44 16.71 -13.90
C ALA A 125 -20.09 18.00 -13.39
N ALA A 126 -20.53 18.02 -12.14
CA ALA A 126 -21.11 19.20 -11.50
C ALA A 126 -20.06 20.25 -11.17
N SER A 127 -18.87 19.84 -10.73
CA SER A 127 -17.79 20.76 -10.36
C SER A 127 -17.01 21.28 -11.57
N ALA A 128 -17.07 20.59 -12.71
CA ALA A 128 -16.44 21.02 -13.96
C ALA A 128 -17.28 22.03 -14.75
N ALA A 129 -18.53 22.20 -14.39
CA ALA A 129 -19.44 23.12 -15.05
C ALA A 129 -19.21 24.59 -14.67
#